data_07ae8890aa81fd43ea07c8dcc50c3cab
#
_entry.id   07ae8890aa81fd43ea07c8dcc50c3cab
#
_cell.length_a   1.000
_cell.length_b   1.000
_cell.length_c   1.000
_cell.angle_alpha   90.00
_cell.angle_beta   90.00
_cell.angle_gamma   90.00
#
_symmetry.space_group_name_H-M   'P 1'
#
loop_
_entity.id
_entity.type
_entity.pdbx_description
1 polymer ?
#
loop_
_entity_poly.entity_id
_entity_poly.type
_entity_poly.pdbx_seq_one_letter_code
_entity_poly.pdbx_strand_id
1 'polypeptide(L)'
;ISVFDGITGEWLSKVVSIAKKNKIFTAIDNTWATPYFLKPIKLGFDMSIVSATKYYSGHSDVMGGSLAVNKKVFKYVERANKISGLRLGPDDAYLIIRGLRTLDIRLDKHQENAKKVASFLSKNKKIKLLYPFNKGSYNYQMWKKYYSGASGLMGLKIKSKSKKSVIKFVNSLKLFGYGYSWGGF
;
A
#
# COMPACT_ATOMS: atom_id res chain seq x y z
N ILE A 1 -6.58 -8.34 1.83
CA ILE A 1 -5.58 -8.77 0.84
C ILE A 1 -4.41 -7.80 0.96
N SER A 2 -3.26 -8.29 1.36
CA SER A 2 -2.04 -7.49 1.47
C SER A 2 -1.32 -7.47 0.12
N VAL A 3 -0.94 -6.28 -0.34
CA VAL A 3 -0.16 -6.11 -1.58
C VAL A 3 1.30 -6.59 -1.41
N PHE A 4 1.73 -6.85 -0.17
CA PHE A 4 3.09 -7.27 0.16
C PHE A 4 3.51 -8.63 -0.38
N ASP A 5 2.56 -9.56 -0.50
CA ASP A 5 2.86 -10.94 -0.91
C ASP A 5 2.80 -11.17 -2.43
N GLY A 6 2.87 -10.10 -3.20
CA GLY A 6 2.89 -10.22 -4.66
C GLY A 6 1.56 -10.74 -5.22
N ILE A 7 0.45 -10.31 -4.62
CA ILE A 7 -0.87 -10.58 -5.19
C ILE A 7 -0.90 -9.94 -6.56
N THR A 8 -0.85 -10.81 -7.53
CA THR A 8 -0.84 -10.46 -8.94
C THR A 8 -2.15 -9.79 -9.30
N GLY A 9 -2.10 -8.86 -10.23
CA GLY A 9 -3.31 -8.22 -10.73
C GLY A 9 -4.37 -9.20 -11.23
N GLU A 10 -3.98 -10.41 -11.64
CA GLU A 10 -4.91 -11.48 -12.01
C GLU A 10 -5.83 -11.89 -10.86
N TRP A 11 -5.30 -11.93 -9.63
CA TRP A 11 -6.09 -12.18 -8.44
C TRP A 11 -7.12 -11.08 -8.18
N LEU A 12 -6.81 -9.82 -8.44
CA LEU A 12 -7.75 -8.72 -8.22
C LEU A 12 -9.02 -8.91 -9.04
N SER A 13 -8.91 -9.17 -10.34
CA SER A 13 -10.07 -9.42 -11.19
C SER A 13 -10.78 -10.74 -10.88
N LYS A 14 -10.04 -11.81 -10.57
CA LYS A 14 -10.62 -13.10 -10.17
C LYS A 14 -11.40 -13.01 -8.86
N VAL A 15 -10.85 -12.35 -7.84
CA VAL A 15 -11.54 -12.12 -6.56
C VAL A 15 -12.85 -11.36 -6.78
N VAL A 16 -12.82 -10.27 -7.55
CA VAL A 16 -14.03 -9.51 -7.87
C VAL A 16 -15.06 -10.38 -8.61
N SER A 17 -14.63 -11.17 -9.59
CA SER A 17 -15.51 -12.04 -10.36
C SER A 17 -16.17 -13.11 -9.47
N ILE A 18 -15.39 -13.81 -8.65
CA ILE A 18 -15.89 -14.84 -7.74
C ILE A 18 -16.85 -14.23 -6.71
N ALA A 19 -16.50 -13.10 -6.11
CA ALA A 19 -17.34 -12.43 -5.13
C ALA A 19 -18.68 -11.98 -5.73
N LYS A 20 -18.67 -11.41 -6.93
CA LYS A 20 -19.88 -11.03 -7.65
C LYS A 20 -20.79 -12.23 -7.92
N LYS A 21 -20.22 -13.36 -8.39
CA LYS A 21 -20.95 -14.59 -8.65
C LYS A 21 -21.65 -15.11 -7.38
N ASN A 22 -21.00 -14.96 -6.24
CA ASN A 22 -21.51 -15.44 -4.95
C ASN A 22 -22.24 -14.36 -4.13
N LYS A 23 -22.50 -13.16 -4.70
CA LYS A 23 -23.17 -12.04 -4.03
C LYS A 23 -22.46 -11.57 -2.75
N ILE A 24 -21.13 -11.67 -2.70
CA ILE A 24 -20.27 -11.27 -1.58
C ILE A 24 -19.73 -9.87 -1.83
N PHE A 25 -19.76 -9.00 -0.82
CA PHE A 25 -19.10 -7.70 -0.88
C PHE A 25 -17.59 -7.85 -0.78
N THR A 26 -16.88 -6.99 -1.50
CA THR A 26 -15.42 -6.98 -1.57
C THR A 26 -14.84 -5.73 -0.94
N ALA A 27 -13.80 -5.90 -0.13
CA ALA A 27 -13.00 -4.81 0.39
C ALA A 27 -11.51 -5.07 0.10
N ILE A 28 -10.78 -4.02 -0.19
CA ILE A 28 -9.33 -4.09 -0.39
C ILE A 28 -8.64 -3.01 0.44
N ASP A 29 -7.58 -3.39 1.14
CA ASP A 29 -6.63 -2.44 1.70
C ASP A 29 -5.72 -1.93 0.57
N ASN A 30 -5.91 -0.67 0.21
CA ASN A 30 -5.19 0.02 -0.85
C ASN A 30 -4.15 1.00 -0.30
N THR A 31 -3.74 0.85 0.95
CA THR A 31 -2.83 1.79 1.62
C THR A 31 -1.50 1.90 0.89
N TRP A 32 -0.95 0.77 0.40
CA TRP A 32 0.35 0.75 -0.28
C TRP A 32 0.35 1.50 -1.61
N ALA A 33 -0.68 1.29 -2.43
CA ALA A 33 -0.77 1.90 -3.77
C ALA A 33 -1.45 3.27 -3.74
N THR A 34 -2.35 3.48 -2.82
CA THR A 34 -3.33 4.57 -2.79
C THR A 34 -4.18 4.63 -4.08
N PRO A 35 -5.24 5.44 -4.17
CA PRO A 35 -5.97 5.67 -5.41
C PRO A 35 -5.14 6.32 -6.52
N TYR A 36 -3.96 6.84 -6.19
CA TYR A 36 -3.04 7.41 -7.17
C TYR A 36 -2.50 6.32 -8.11
N PHE A 37 -2.07 5.17 -7.58
CA PHE A 37 -1.52 4.09 -8.39
C PHE A 37 -2.49 2.94 -8.67
N LEU A 38 -3.52 2.72 -7.85
CA LEU A 38 -4.53 1.69 -8.05
C LEU A 38 -5.92 2.24 -7.76
N LYS A 39 -6.90 2.00 -8.64
CA LYS A 39 -8.28 2.46 -8.51
C LYS A 39 -9.24 1.27 -8.31
N PRO A 40 -9.35 0.70 -7.08
CA PRO A 40 -10.09 -0.54 -6.85
C PRO A 40 -11.56 -0.48 -7.22
N ILE A 41 -12.24 0.63 -6.94
CA ILE A 41 -13.66 0.80 -7.28
C ILE A 41 -13.88 0.68 -8.79
N LYS A 42 -12.96 1.23 -9.61
CA LYS A 42 -13.01 1.07 -11.07
C LYS A 42 -12.76 -0.37 -11.53
N LEU A 43 -12.01 -1.15 -10.73
CA LEU A 43 -11.79 -2.58 -10.96
C LEU A 43 -12.96 -3.46 -10.51
N GLY A 44 -13.96 -2.86 -9.86
CA GLY A 44 -15.19 -3.53 -9.44
C GLY A 44 -15.22 -3.99 -7.99
N PHE A 45 -14.27 -3.59 -7.16
CA PHE A 45 -14.38 -3.73 -5.70
C PHE A 45 -15.49 -2.85 -5.16
N ASP A 46 -16.13 -3.30 -4.09
CA ASP A 46 -17.18 -2.54 -3.44
C ASP A 46 -16.62 -1.48 -2.48
N MET A 47 -15.49 -1.77 -1.84
CA MET A 47 -14.85 -0.93 -0.82
C MET A 47 -13.33 -0.85 -1.04
N SER A 48 -12.77 0.35 -0.87
CA SER A 48 -11.33 0.61 -0.86
C SER A 48 -10.95 1.30 0.44
N ILE A 49 -10.12 0.65 1.24
CA ILE A 49 -9.65 1.12 2.53
C ILE A 49 -8.24 1.67 2.37
N VAL A 50 -7.95 2.81 2.98
CA VAL A 50 -6.61 3.39 3.04
C VAL A 50 -6.33 3.82 4.47
N SER A 51 -5.26 3.33 5.06
CA SER A 51 -4.72 3.90 6.30
C SER A 51 -4.15 5.28 5.98
N ALA A 52 -4.90 6.32 6.36
CA ALA A 52 -4.50 7.71 6.14
C ALA A 52 -3.24 8.10 6.93
N THR A 53 -2.95 7.36 8.00
CA THR A 53 -1.70 7.40 8.79
C THR A 53 -0.44 7.29 7.94
N LYS A 54 -0.53 6.64 6.77
CA LYS A 54 0.62 6.35 5.90
C LYS A 54 0.82 7.49 4.89
N TYR A 55 0.65 7.19 3.61
CA TYR A 55 0.93 8.17 2.54
C TYR A 55 -0.04 9.35 2.49
N TYR A 56 -1.28 9.24 2.98
CA TYR A 56 -2.21 10.35 2.92
C TYR A 56 -1.74 11.52 3.79
N SER A 57 -1.43 11.27 5.05
CA SER A 57 -0.80 12.29 5.90
C SER A 57 0.66 12.53 5.50
N GLY A 58 1.44 11.46 5.37
CA GLY A 58 2.82 11.47 4.91
C GLY A 58 3.84 12.10 5.88
N HIS A 59 3.44 12.43 7.12
CA HIS A 59 4.25 13.17 8.07
C HIS A 59 4.44 12.46 9.41
N SER A 60 3.93 11.24 9.58
CA SER A 60 4.05 10.43 10.80
C SER A 60 3.48 11.10 12.06
N ASP A 61 2.54 12.03 11.92
CA ASP A 61 2.01 12.92 12.96
C ASP A 61 0.50 12.71 13.24
N VAL A 62 -0.16 11.77 12.52
CA VAL A 62 -1.60 11.55 12.67
C VAL A 62 -1.96 10.08 12.42
N MET A 63 -3.00 9.62 13.10
CA MET A 63 -3.62 8.32 12.86
C MET A 63 -5.03 8.49 12.31
N GLY A 64 -5.32 7.80 11.21
CA GLY A 64 -6.65 7.88 10.59
C GLY A 64 -6.84 6.86 9.50
N GLY A 65 -8.08 6.73 9.05
CA GLY A 65 -8.49 5.87 7.96
C GLY A 65 -9.41 6.58 6.97
N SER A 66 -9.39 6.10 5.74
CA SER A 66 -10.31 6.52 4.69
C SER A 66 -10.96 5.30 4.05
N LEU A 67 -12.28 5.36 3.87
CA LEU A 67 -13.07 4.33 3.22
C LEU A 67 -13.83 4.93 2.04
N ALA A 68 -13.43 4.54 0.83
CA ALA A 68 -14.17 4.83 -0.37
C ALA A 68 -15.05 3.63 -0.75
N VAL A 69 -16.30 3.88 -1.12
CA VAL A 69 -17.28 2.83 -1.44
C VAL A 69 -18.03 3.12 -2.72
N ASN A 70 -18.50 2.06 -3.38
CA ASN A 70 -19.43 2.22 -4.51
C ASN A 70 -20.87 2.47 -4.02
N LYS A 71 -21.75 2.85 -4.94
CA LYS A 71 -23.18 3.16 -4.63
C LYS A 71 -23.92 1.97 -4.01
N LYS A 72 -23.53 0.73 -4.34
CA LYS A 72 -24.22 -0.49 -3.90
C LYS A 72 -24.10 -0.70 -2.38
N VAL A 73 -22.96 -0.38 -1.80
CA VAL A 73 -22.71 -0.58 -0.35
C VAL A 73 -22.82 0.70 0.46
N PHE A 74 -22.97 1.86 -0.20
CA PHE A 74 -22.98 3.17 0.46
C PHE A 74 -23.97 3.24 1.64
N LYS A 75 -25.24 2.82 1.43
CA LYS A 75 -26.28 2.87 2.49
C LYS A 75 -25.91 2.05 3.73
N TYR A 76 -25.25 0.89 3.55
CA TYR A 76 -24.83 0.04 4.67
C TYR A 76 -23.71 0.70 5.47
N VAL A 77 -22.71 1.25 4.77
CA VAL A 77 -21.58 1.92 5.42
C VAL A 77 -22.01 3.22 6.10
N GLU A 78 -22.86 4.02 5.45
CA GLU A 78 -23.43 5.23 6.05
C GLU A 78 -24.20 4.92 7.34
N ARG A 79 -25.07 3.89 7.32
CA ARG A 79 -25.80 3.46 8.50
C ARG A 79 -24.88 3.00 9.62
N ALA A 80 -23.89 2.15 9.29
CA ALA A 80 -22.92 1.68 10.27
C ALA A 80 -22.14 2.84 10.91
N ASN A 81 -21.71 3.82 10.10
CA ASN A 81 -21.01 5.01 10.58
C ASN A 81 -21.87 5.89 11.49
N LYS A 82 -23.17 6.04 11.16
CA LYS A 82 -24.11 6.78 12.02
C LYS A 82 -24.34 6.10 13.36
N ILE A 83 -24.47 4.75 13.38
CA ILE A 83 -24.72 3.99 14.60
C ILE A 83 -23.45 3.93 15.50
N SER A 84 -22.29 3.71 14.89
CA SER A 84 -21.03 3.59 15.66
C SER A 84 -20.53 4.91 16.26
N GLY A 85 -20.95 6.03 15.68
CA GLY A 85 -20.46 7.37 16.09
C GLY A 85 -18.97 7.58 15.84
N LEU A 86 -18.27 6.65 15.20
CA LEU A 86 -16.84 6.75 14.91
C LEU A 86 -16.57 7.89 13.93
N ARG A 87 -15.83 8.90 14.40
CA ARG A 87 -15.45 10.08 13.64
C ARG A 87 -13.96 10.34 13.80
N LEU A 88 -13.35 10.80 12.75
CA LEU A 88 -12.03 11.39 12.81
C LEU A 88 -12.13 12.79 13.46
N GLY A 89 -11.21 13.11 14.34
CA GLY A 89 -11.12 14.44 14.93
C GLY A 89 -10.88 15.51 13.85
N PRO A 90 -11.35 16.75 14.04
CA PRO A 90 -11.18 17.81 13.04
C PRO A 90 -9.72 18.15 12.77
N ASP A 91 -8.87 18.15 13.80
CA ASP A 91 -7.43 18.42 13.67
C ASP A 91 -6.72 17.31 12.86
N ASP A 92 -7.03 16.04 13.17
CA ASP A 92 -6.53 14.89 12.39
C ASP A 92 -6.99 14.94 10.93
N ALA A 93 -8.25 15.29 10.71
CA ALA A 93 -8.80 15.46 9.37
C ALA A 93 -8.08 16.57 8.60
N TYR A 94 -7.78 17.69 9.26
CA TYR A 94 -7.02 18.79 8.67
C TYR A 94 -5.60 18.36 8.28
N LEU A 95 -4.88 17.65 9.16
CA LEU A 95 -3.53 17.16 8.88
C LEU A 95 -3.52 16.19 7.70
N ILE A 96 -4.50 15.29 7.62
CA ILE A 96 -4.64 14.37 6.49
C ILE A 96 -4.93 15.12 5.19
N ILE A 97 -5.84 16.10 5.20
CA ILE A 97 -6.16 16.93 4.03
C ILE A 97 -4.93 17.71 3.57
N ARG A 98 -4.16 18.27 4.51
CA ARG A 98 -2.90 18.94 4.23
C ARG A 98 -1.92 18.00 3.51
N GLY A 99 -1.76 16.77 4.00
CA GLY A 99 -0.91 15.77 3.37
C GLY A 99 -1.38 15.35 1.97
N LEU A 100 -2.69 15.25 1.76
CA LEU A 100 -3.26 14.90 0.45
C LEU A 100 -2.90 15.90 -0.65
N ARG A 101 -2.68 17.16 -0.33
CA ARG A 101 -2.32 18.22 -1.32
C ARG A 101 -0.96 17.99 -1.98
N THR A 102 -0.10 17.17 -1.39
CA THR A 102 1.23 16.84 -1.92
C THR A 102 1.41 15.35 -2.19
N LEU A 103 0.30 14.58 -2.16
CA LEU A 103 0.35 13.12 -2.25
C LEU A 103 1.00 12.62 -3.53
N ASP A 104 0.64 13.19 -4.67
CA ASP A 104 1.14 12.86 -6.00
C ASP A 104 2.66 13.07 -6.08
N ILE A 105 3.13 14.27 -5.75
CA ILE A 105 4.55 14.64 -5.75
C ILE A 105 5.36 13.71 -4.85
N ARG A 106 4.85 13.43 -3.65
CA ARG A 106 5.52 12.54 -2.69
C ARG A 106 5.57 11.10 -3.19
N LEU A 107 4.47 10.58 -3.74
CA LEU A 107 4.44 9.22 -4.28
C LEU A 107 5.33 9.05 -5.51
N ASP A 108 5.40 10.04 -6.40
CA ASP A 108 6.31 10.02 -7.53
C ASP A 108 7.77 10.02 -7.06
N LYS A 109 8.08 10.81 -6.03
CA LYS A 109 9.43 10.79 -5.44
C LYS A 109 9.76 9.49 -4.72
N HIS A 110 8.82 8.93 -3.98
CA HIS A 110 8.95 7.60 -3.39
C HIS A 110 9.22 6.54 -4.46
N GLN A 111 8.47 6.56 -5.56
CA GLN A 111 8.66 5.65 -6.68
C GLN A 111 10.05 5.79 -7.32
N GLU A 112 10.49 7.01 -7.60
CA GLU A 112 11.82 7.28 -8.15
C GLU A 112 12.92 6.72 -7.26
N ASN A 113 12.86 7.03 -5.96
CA ASN A 113 13.85 6.58 -4.99
C ASN A 113 13.83 5.05 -4.84
N ALA A 114 12.65 4.45 -4.76
CA ALA A 114 12.50 3.00 -4.67
C ALA A 114 13.08 2.27 -5.90
N LYS A 115 12.93 2.83 -7.10
CA LYS A 115 13.57 2.28 -8.31
C LYS A 115 15.10 2.26 -8.18
N LYS A 116 15.70 3.35 -7.70
CA LYS A 116 17.16 3.45 -7.49
C LYS A 116 17.64 2.42 -6.49
N VAL A 117 16.97 2.34 -5.33
CA VAL A 117 17.29 1.38 -4.28
C VAL A 117 17.10 -0.07 -4.75
N ALA A 118 15.99 -0.36 -5.42
CA ALA A 118 15.72 -1.69 -5.98
C ALA A 118 16.79 -2.11 -7.01
N SER A 119 17.18 -1.20 -7.90
CA SER A 119 18.23 -1.44 -8.88
C SER A 119 19.59 -1.72 -8.22
N PHE A 120 19.92 -1.00 -7.16
CA PHE A 120 21.14 -1.23 -6.38
C PHE A 120 21.10 -2.60 -5.68
N LEU A 121 20.03 -2.89 -4.95
CA LEU A 121 19.91 -4.12 -4.17
C LEU A 121 19.81 -5.38 -5.04
N SER A 122 19.21 -5.30 -6.22
CA SER A 122 19.08 -6.44 -7.15
C SER A 122 20.41 -6.93 -7.71
N LYS A 123 21.47 -6.14 -7.64
CA LYS A 123 22.84 -6.56 -8.00
C LYS A 123 23.43 -7.56 -7.00
N ASN A 124 22.90 -7.64 -5.79
CA ASN A 124 23.40 -8.53 -4.76
C ASN A 124 22.65 -9.87 -4.79
N LYS A 125 23.34 -10.96 -5.19
CA LYS A 125 22.79 -12.32 -5.28
C LYS A 125 22.27 -12.89 -3.95
N LYS A 126 22.62 -12.27 -2.81
CA LYS A 126 22.12 -12.68 -1.48
C LYS A 126 20.80 -12.00 -1.12
N ILE A 127 20.31 -11.05 -1.92
CA ILE A 127 19.08 -10.31 -1.68
C ILE A 127 18.04 -10.70 -2.75
N LYS A 128 16.88 -11.17 -2.30
CA LYS A 128 15.71 -11.31 -3.16
C LYS A 128 14.74 -10.18 -2.85
N LEU A 129 14.53 -9.32 -3.83
CA LEU A 129 13.57 -8.23 -3.75
C LEU A 129 12.12 -8.73 -3.88
N LEU A 130 11.27 -8.26 -2.98
CA LEU A 130 9.82 -8.38 -3.06
C LEU A 130 9.26 -7.00 -3.42
N TYR A 131 9.34 -6.66 -4.69
CA TYR A 131 8.91 -5.37 -5.22
C TYR A 131 8.34 -5.59 -6.64
N PRO A 132 7.01 -5.59 -6.80
CA PRO A 132 6.37 -5.98 -8.07
C PRO A 132 6.77 -5.09 -9.24
N PHE A 133 7.13 -3.84 -8.98
CA PHE A 133 7.57 -2.86 -9.97
C PHE A 133 8.95 -3.14 -10.58
N ASN A 134 9.72 -4.05 -10.02
CA ASN A 134 11.00 -4.46 -10.59
C ASN A 134 10.76 -5.31 -11.86
N LYS A 135 11.34 -4.91 -13.00
CA LYS A 135 11.19 -5.61 -14.29
C LYS A 135 11.56 -7.10 -14.25
N GLY A 136 12.44 -7.50 -13.33
CA GLY A 136 12.80 -8.90 -13.08
C GLY A 136 11.82 -9.65 -12.13
N SER A 137 10.77 -9.00 -11.64
CA SER A 137 9.77 -9.65 -10.79
C SER A 137 8.86 -10.54 -11.63
N TYR A 138 8.56 -11.74 -11.12
CA TYR A 138 7.60 -12.69 -11.71
C TYR A 138 6.24 -12.03 -12.01
N ASN A 139 5.83 -11.05 -11.20
CA ASN A 139 4.53 -10.41 -11.29
C ASN A 139 4.53 -9.07 -12.04
N TYR A 140 5.64 -8.67 -12.66
CA TYR A 140 5.78 -7.35 -13.28
C TYR A 140 4.72 -7.06 -14.34
N GLN A 141 4.45 -8.00 -15.25
CA GLN A 141 3.49 -7.81 -16.34
C GLN A 141 2.05 -7.67 -15.81
N MET A 142 1.70 -8.48 -14.81
CA MET A 142 0.39 -8.43 -14.16
C MET A 142 0.21 -7.14 -13.37
N TRP A 143 1.26 -6.73 -12.66
CA TRP A 143 1.29 -5.45 -11.94
C TRP A 143 1.06 -4.29 -12.93
N LYS A 144 1.79 -4.23 -14.04
CA LYS A 144 1.69 -3.19 -15.06
C LYS A 144 0.27 -3.04 -15.65
N LYS A 145 -0.50 -4.12 -15.67
CA LYS A 145 -1.88 -4.11 -16.19
C LYS A 145 -2.85 -3.30 -15.31
N TYR A 146 -2.64 -3.29 -13.99
CA TYR A 146 -3.61 -2.73 -13.03
C TYR A 146 -3.12 -1.49 -12.29
N TYR A 147 -1.81 -1.34 -12.18
CA TYR A 147 -1.19 -0.24 -11.44
C TYR A 147 -0.54 0.75 -12.40
N SER A 148 -0.71 2.05 -12.13
CA SER A 148 -0.03 3.11 -12.87
C SER A 148 1.37 3.40 -12.35
N GLY A 149 1.70 2.95 -11.14
CA GLY A 149 2.98 3.19 -10.46
C GLY A 149 3.15 2.32 -9.23
N ALA A 150 4.17 2.57 -8.44
CA ALA A 150 4.50 1.85 -7.23
C ALA A 150 4.98 2.79 -6.14
N SER A 151 4.61 2.51 -4.90
CA SER A 151 5.07 3.29 -3.73
C SER A 151 6.49 2.92 -3.30
N GLY A 152 6.98 3.58 -2.24
CA GLY A 152 8.34 3.42 -1.77
C GLY A 152 8.64 2.14 -0.99
N LEU A 153 7.62 1.46 -0.48
CA LEU A 153 7.78 0.32 0.40
C LEU A 153 8.05 -0.96 -0.37
N MET A 154 9.13 -1.66 0.00
CA MET A 154 9.53 -2.95 -0.59
C MET A 154 9.97 -3.93 0.48
N GLY A 155 9.81 -5.22 0.22
CA GLY A 155 10.31 -6.29 1.07
C GLY A 155 11.64 -6.85 0.57
N LEU A 156 12.46 -7.33 1.50
CA LEU A 156 13.73 -7.98 1.21
C LEU A 156 13.77 -9.36 1.85
N LYS A 157 14.11 -10.39 1.07
CA LYS A 157 14.53 -11.68 1.61
C LYS A 157 16.04 -11.77 1.51
N ILE A 158 16.70 -11.86 2.67
CA ILE A 158 18.17 -11.93 2.76
C ILE A 158 18.59 -13.38 2.94
N LYS A 159 19.37 -13.91 1.99
CA LYS A 159 19.96 -15.24 2.11
C LYS A 159 21.11 -15.17 3.12
N SER A 160 20.91 -15.75 4.30
CA SER A 160 21.86 -15.73 5.41
C SER A 160 21.96 -17.10 6.07
N LYS A 161 23.10 -17.38 6.69
CA LYS A 161 23.35 -18.61 7.45
C LYS A 161 22.61 -18.64 8.80
N SER A 162 22.25 -17.48 9.36
CA SER A 162 21.59 -17.41 10.66
C SER A 162 20.78 -16.13 10.84
N LYS A 163 19.76 -16.19 11.71
CA LYS A 163 18.97 -15.02 12.15
C LYS A 163 19.87 -13.95 12.78
N LYS A 164 20.89 -14.35 13.56
CA LYS A 164 21.89 -13.43 14.17
C LYS A 164 22.56 -12.53 13.13
N SER A 165 22.97 -13.10 11.98
CA SER A 165 23.62 -12.34 10.91
C SER A 165 22.69 -11.29 10.29
N VAL A 166 21.39 -11.62 10.14
CA VAL A 166 20.39 -10.66 9.63
C VAL A 166 20.18 -9.54 10.65
N ILE A 167 20.03 -9.87 11.92
CA ILE A 167 19.89 -8.88 13.01
C ILE A 167 21.12 -7.96 13.04
N LYS A 168 22.34 -8.51 12.97
CA LYS A 168 23.57 -7.71 12.92
C LYS A 168 23.60 -6.76 11.73
N PHE A 169 23.17 -7.24 10.55
CA PHE A 169 23.06 -6.40 9.36
C PHE A 169 22.06 -5.26 9.56
N VAL A 170 20.86 -5.56 10.05
CA VAL A 170 19.83 -4.53 10.25
C VAL A 170 20.26 -3.51 11.30
N ASN A 171 20.90 -3.96 12.41
CA ASN A 171 21.44 -3.08 13.47
C ASN A 171 22.60 -2.19 12.99
N SER A 172 23.27 -2.55 11.90
CA SER A 172 24.37 -1.76 11.34
C SER A 172 23.93 -0.64 10.42
N LEU A 173 22.64 -0.57 10.10
CA LEU A 173 22.10 0.49 9.24
C LEU A 173 22.13 1.83 9.99
N LYS A 174 22.66 2.86 9.32
CA LYS A 174 22.79 4.21 9.90
C LYS A 174 21.65 5.15 9.51
N LEU A 175 21.11 4.98 8.29
CA LEU A 175 20.06 5.84 7.75
C LEU A 175 18.64 5.31 8.01
N PHE A 176 18.49 4.00 8.16
CA PHE A 176 17.21 3.35 8.38
C PHE A 176 17.09 2.93 9.84
N GLY A 177 16.07 3.41 10.51
CA GLY A 177 15.72 3.00 11.86
C GLY A 177 14.74 1.84 11.88
N TYR A 178 14.54 1.25 13.06
CA TYR A 178 13.44 0.32 13.30
C TYR A 178 12.13 1.10 13.43
N GLY A 179 11.06 0.58 12.84
CA GLY A 179 9.75 1.17 12.97
C GLY A 179 8.66 0.19 12.60
N TYR A 180 7.48 0.40 13.17
CA TYR A 180 6.26 -0.35 12.85
C TYR A 180 5.41 0.35 11.82
N SER A 181 5.76 1.58 11.45
CA SER A 181 5.04 2.40 10.49
C SER A 181 5.91 2.73 9.28
N TRP A 182 5.29 3.30 8.26
CA TRP A 182 5.92 3.63 6.98
C TRP A 182 5.09 4.69 6.25
N GLY A 183 5.65 5.27 5.16
CA GLY A 183 4.94 6.21 4.29
C GLY A 183 4.97 7.68 4.73
N GLY A 184 5.59 7.98 5.88
CA GLY A 184 5.95 9.32 6.34
C GLY A 184 7.47 9.48 6.44
N PHE A 185 7.92 10.59 6.98
CA PHE A 185 9.32 10.90 7.30
C PHE A 185 9.46 11.30 8.76
#